data_0b93a3ba52dc0776cf0cd5938bf21e8e
#
_entry.id   0b93a3ba52dc0776cf0cd5938bf21e8e
#
_cell.length_a   1.000
_cell.length_b   1.000
_cell.length_c   1.000
_cell.angle_alpha   90.00
_cell.angle_beta   90.00
_cell.angle_gamma   90.00
#
_symmetry.space_group_name_H-M   'P 1'
#
loop_
_entity.id
_entity.type
_entity.pdbx_description
1 polymer ?
#
loop_
_entity_poly.entity_id
_entity_poly.type
_entity_poly.pdbx_seq_one_letter_code
_entity_poly.pdbx_strand_id
1 'polypeptide(L)'
;FDIGKLGEDGYLNQKIYLLAEKIVYIHKGIYSYRIRNNSLSRTWTEKWMHALVDAMSERITLLASLGYPLEKHLAIYRQMLEGSLSNGKVSGLEETPTYKEFETKKYLLDKLEKTKNTQKKAIVLAANYAYVDQVLTTIKSICYHNRSLRFYLINSDFPNEWIKQLNKRLEKFDSEIINCRVTSEQISRYKTDISYTVFLRYFVADFVKEDKALYLDCDLLVTKNLDDLFDTDLQDYPLAAVRDFGGRAYFGQEIFNAGVLLINNDLWKQENMTQRLIDLTNEWHDKVDQADQSILNMLFEHKWLELDFDYNHIVIHKQFTDYQLPAGQDYPGIIHYLSHRKPWKDLAAQTYRDVWWYYHGLEWTELGQNHHLHPLQKSHLYPIKEPFTCLIYTASDHIEQIETLIQSLPAIQFKIAARVMVSDKLAQLTVHPNVTIFNGIHYLVDVDHELVETSQVLLDINHGEKTEEILNQFARFGKPILSFENTKSYEVGQEVYAVDQVQSMIEKLREISK
;
A
#
# COMPACT_ATOMS: atom_id res chain seq x y z
N PHE A 1 6.36 -35.23 -30.73
CA PHE A 1 7.18 -34.49 -31.72
C PHE A 1 6.33 -34.25 -32.96
N ASP A 2 6.16 -33.00 -33.36
CA ASP A 2 5.52 -32.65 -34.63
C ASP A 2 6.47 -33.05 -35.79
N ILE A 3 6.10 -34.05 -36.55
CA ILE A 3 6.92 -34.59 -37.65
C ILE A 3 7.16 -33.48 -38.68
N GLY A 4 8.44 -33.17 -38.93
CA GLY A 4 8.87 -32.26 -40.00
C GLY A 4 9.03 -30.80 -39.57
N LYS A 5 8.83 -30.42 -38.29
CA LYS A 5 9.22 -29.12 -37.78
C LYS A 5 10.73 -29.06 -37.51
N LEU A 6 11.38 -27.98 -37.94
CA LEU A 6 12.77 -27.67 -37.56
C LEU A 6 12.80 -27.00 -36.20
N GLY A 7 13.79 -27.33 -35.36
CA GLY A 7 13.90 -26.75 -34.00
C GLY A 7 12.82 -27.28 -33.05
N GLU A 8 12.49 -28.56 -33.13
CA GLU A 8 11.46 -29.24 -32.34
C GLU A 8 11.65 -29.09 -30.84
N ASP A 9 12.88 -28.96 -30.37
CA ASP A 9 13.22 -28.68 -28.97
C ASP A 9 12.67 -27.33 -28.50
N GLY A 10 12.68 -26.30 -29.36
CA GLY A 10 12.10 -24.99 -29.08
C GLY A 10 10.58 -25.05 -28.86
N TYR A 11 9.86 -25.94 -29.54
CA TYR A 11 8.42 -26.13 -29.38
C TYR A 11 8.05 -27.01 -28.18
N LEU A 12 8.90 -27.96 -27.81
CA LEU A 12 8.59 -28.95 -26.79
C LEU A 12 8.99 -28.52 -25.38
N ASN A 13 10.17 -27.94 -25.22
CA ASN A 13 10.74 -27.65 -23.90
C ASN A 13 9.81 -26.81 -23.04
N GLN A 14 9.16 -25.78 -23.57
CA GLN A 14 8.22 -24.93 -22.84
C GLN A 14 7.01 -25.72 -22.32
N LYS A 15 6.49 -26.66 -23.10
CA LYS A 15 5.35 -27.50 -22.70
C LYS A 15 5.74 -28.44 -21.58
N ILE A 16 6.95 -29.01 -21.66
CA ILE A 16 7.50 -29.88 -20.60
C ILE A 16 7.67 -29.06 -19.30
N TYR A 17 8.24 -27.87 -19.37
CA TYR A 17 8.42 -27.01 -18.16
C TYR A 17 7.10 -26.62 -17.51
N LEU A 18 6.05 -26.37 -18.30
CA LEU A 18 4.73 -26.03 -17.77
C LEU A 18 4.00 -27.23 -17.13
N LEU A 19 4.35 -28.46 -17.53
CA LEU A 19 3.75 -29.68 -17.00
C LEU A 19 4.59 -30.35 -15.90
N ALA A 20 5.82 -29.90 -15.69
CA ALA A 20 6.73 -30.50 -14.72
C ALA A 20 6.42 -30.01 -13.31
N GLU A 21 6.13 -30.94 -12.40
CA GLU A 21 5.97 -30.64 -10.97
C GLU A 21 7.30 -30.27 -10.30
N LYS A 22 8.43 -30.75 -10.84
CA LYS A 22 9.76 -30.49 -10.32
C LYS A 22 10.79 -30.41 -11.43
N ILE A 23 11.63 -29.38 -11.39
CA ILE A 23 12.77 -29.20 -12.31
C ILE A 23 14.06 -29.26 -11.49
N VAL A 24 15.01 -30.11 -11.93
CA VAL A 24 16.32 -30.25 -11.29
C VAL A 24 17.38 -29.79 -12.28
N TYR A 25 18.22 -28.85 -11.87
CA TYR A 25 19.37 -28.40 -12.63
C TYR A 25 20.62 -29.19 -12.22
N ILE A 26 21.30 -29.79 -13.22
CA ILE A 26 22.52 -30.59 -13.01
C ILE A 26 23.71 -29.88 -13.65
N HIS A 27 24.72 -29.52 -12.84
CA HIS A 27 25.96 -28.89 -13.29
C HIS A 27 26.94 -29.87 -13.94
N LYS A 28 26.44 -30.83 -14.75
CA LYS A 28 27.26 -31.78 -15.48
C LYS A 28 26.86 -31.80 -16.94
N GLY A 29 27.82 -31.72 -17.85
CA GLY A 29 27.57 -31.96 -19.26
C GLY A 29 27.26 -33.47 -19.47
N ILE A 30 25.98 -33.75 -19.74
CA ILE A 30 25.50 -35.14 -19.99
C ILE A 30 25.23 -35.42 -21.47
N TYR A 31 25.47 -34.43 -22.32
CA TYR A 31 25.22 -34.52 -23.76
C TYR A 31 26.41 -33.99 -24.56
N SER A 32 26.87 -34.78 -25.57
CA SER A 32 27.90 -34.38 -26.52
C SER A 32 27.28 -34.01 -27.86
N TYR A 33 27.34 -32.75 -28.22
CA TYR A 33 26.84 -32.25 -29.50
C TYR A 33 27.89 -32.47 -30.61
N ARG A 34 27.59 -33.33 -31.56
CA ARG A 34 28.50 -33.61 -32.68
C ARG A 34 28.27 -32.62 -33.82
N ILE A 35 29.26 -31.73 -34.04
CA ILE A 35 29.24 -30.77 -35.15
C ILE A 35 29.65 -31.44 -36.44
N ARG A 36 28.80 -31.34 -37.47
CA ARG A 36 29.10 -31.83 -38.84
C ARG A 36 29.08 -30.63 -39.79
N ASN A 37 29.94 -30.65 -40.84
CA ASN A 37 30.05 -29.54 -41.78
C ASN A 37 28.75 -29.23 -42.57
N ASN A 38 27.88 -30.19 -42.77
CA ASN A 38 26.60 -30.05 -43.48
C ASN A 38 25.41 -30.22 -42.50
N SER A 39 25.53 -29.78 -41.24
CA SER A 39 24.43 -29.80 -40.29
C SER A 39 23.41 -28.74 -40.65
N LEU A 40 22.12 -29.04 -40.52
CA LEU A 40 20.99 -28.09 -40.69
C LEU A 40 21.16 -26.85 -39.83
N SER A 41 21.82 -26.94 -38.69
CA SER A 41 22.10 -25.82 -37.78
C SER A 41 23.23 -24.89 -38.25
N ARG A 42 23.96 -25.24 -39.32
CA ARG A 42 25.05 -24.38 -39.86
C ARG A 42 24.68 -23.67 -41.15
N THR A 43 23.62 -24.08 -41.83
CA THR A 43 23.17 -23.41 -43.06
C THR A 43 21.97 -22.56 -42.73
N TRP A 44 22.16 -21.26 -42.77
CA TRP A 44 21.08 -20.32 -42.53
C TRP A 44 20.17 -20.26 -43.74
N THR A 45 18.94 -20.74 -43.60
CA THR A 45 17.92 -20.81 -44.66
C THR A 45 16.65 -20.11 -44.19
N GLU A 46 15.84 -19.64 -45.13
CA GLU A 46 14.53 -19.03 -44.82
C GLU A 46 13.66 -19.95 -43.95
N LYS A 47 13.64 -21.25 -44.26
CA LYS A 47 12.91 -22.25 -43.48
C LYS A 47 13.42 -22.35 -42.03
N TRP A 48 14.73 -22.22 -41.81
CA TRP A 48 15.32 -22.24 -40.48
C TRP A 48 15.02 -20.95 -39.70
N MET A 49 15.09 -19.81 -40.37
CA MET A 49 14.66 -18.52 -39.79
C MET A 49 13.23 -18.60 -39.28
N HIS A 50 12.30 -19.06 -40.14
CA HIS A 50 10.88 -19.18 -39.82
C HIS A 50 10.66 -20.07 -38.60
N ALA A 51 11.27 -21.26 -38.57
CA ALA A 51 11.10 -22.23 -37.49
C ALA A 51 11.52 -21.70 -36.11
N LEU A 52 12.63 -20.96 -36.04
CA LEU A 52 13.09 -20.37 -34.76
C LEU A 52 12.13 -19.32 -34.22
N VAL A 53 11.63 -18.46 -35.08
CA VAL A 53 10.74 -17.36 -34.68
C VAL A 53 9.34 -17.87 -34.38
N ASP A 54 8.88 -18.88 -35.12
CA ASP A 54 7.58 -19.54 -34.87
C ASP A 54 7.55 -20.23 -33.51
N ALA A 55 8.57 -20.98 -33.14
CA ALA A 55 8.66 -21.64 -31.85
C ALA A 55 8.55 -20.62 -30.69
N MET A 56 9.19 -19.46 -30.84
CA MET A 56 9.13 -18.39 -29.85
C MET A 56 7.78 -17.68 -29.84
N SER A 57 7.17 -17.49 -31.01
CA SER A 57 5.83 -16.90 -31.13
C SER A 57 4.77 -17.79 -30.46
N GLU A 58 4.84 -19.13 -30.68
CA GLU A 58 3.96 -20.08 -30.00
C GLU A 58 4.16 -20.05 -28.48
N ARG A 59 5.42 -19.98 -28.03
CA ARG A 59 5.74 -19.85 -26.61
C ARG A 59 5.13 -18.60 -25.99
N ILE A 60 5.28 -17.45 -26.63
CA ILE A 60 4.73 -16.18 -26.14
C ILE A 60 3.20 -16.26 -26.07
N THR A 61 2.56 -16.78 -27.12
CA THR A 61 1.11 -16.96 -27.16
C THR A 61 0.60 -17.87 -26.04
N LEU A 62 1.29 -18.99 -25.81
CA LEU A 62 0.93 -19.93 -24.74
C LEU A 62 1.08 -19.29 -23.36
N LEU A 63 2.20 -18.61 -23.10
CA LEU A 63 2.44 -17.94 -21.82
C LEU A 63 1.47 -16.81 -21.59
N ALA A 64 1.13 -16.02 -22.62
CA ALA A 64 0.12 -14.98 -22.57
C ALA A 64 -1.26 -15.53 -22.21
N SER A 65 -1.67 -16.63 -22.85
CA SER A 65 -2.98 -17.26 -22.60
C SER A 65 -3.09 -17.87 -21.19
N LEU A 66 -1.96 -18.16 -20.55
CA LEU A 66 -1.87 -18.66 -19.19
C LEU A 66 -1.63 -17.55 -18.15
N GLY A 67 -1.57 -16.27 -18.57
CA GLY A 67 -1.36 -15.14 -17.69
C GLY A 67 0.06 -14.98 -17.15
N TYR A 68 1.07 -15.60 -17.76
CA TYR A 68 2.47 -15.45 -17.34
C TYR A 68 3.08 -14.12 -17.82
N PRO A 69 4.00 -13.52 -17.04
CA PRO A 69 4.75 -12.33 -17.45
C PRO A 69 5.56 -12.55 -18.73
N LEU A 70 5.44 -11.65 -19.69
CA LEU A 70 6.02 -11.81 -21.03
C LEU A 70 7.33 -11.03 -21.24
N GLU A 71 7.71 -10.11 -20.35
CA GLU A 71 8.80 -9.15 -20.55
C GLU A 71 10.12 -9.83 -20.96
N LYS A 72 10.52 -10.83 -20.19
CA LYS A 72 11.76 -11.60 -20.50
C LYS A 72 11.65 -12.38 -21.82
N HIS A 73 10.48 -12.90 -22.12
CA HIS A 73 10.24 -13.68 -23.34
C HIS A 73 10.20 -12.78 -24.58
N LEU A 74 9.63 -11.59 -24.47
CA LEU A 74 9.66 -10.57 -25.53
C LEU A 74 11.07 -10.04 -25.79
N ALA A 75 11.88 -9.83 -24.74
CA ALA A 75 13.28 -9.45 -24.88
C ALA A 75 14.10 -10.53 -25.61
N ILE A 76 13.92 -11.82 -25.24
CA ILE A 76 14.55 -12.94 -25.95
C ILE A 76 14.06 -13.02 -27.40
N TYR A 77 12.76 -12.85 -27.63
CA TYR A 77 12.17 -12.87 -28.97
C TYR A 77 12.76 -11.78 -29.87
N ARG A 78 12.90 -10.55 -29.36
CA ARG A 78 13.58 -9.45 -30.05
C ARG A 78 15.01 -9.83 -30.41
N GLN A 79 15.79 -10.35 -29.46
CA GLN A 79 17.17 -10.76 -29.67
C GLN A 79 17.28 -11.85 -30.74
N MET A 80 16.32 -12.79 -30.77
CA MET A 80 16.23 -13.81 -31.82
C MET A 80 15.89 -13.22 -33.18
N LEU A 81 14.96 -12.26 -33.26
CA LEU A 81 14.66 -11.55 -34.51
C LEU A 81 15.88 -10.79 -35.03
N GLU A 82 16.60 -10.07 -34.19
CA GLU A 82 17.83 -9.34 -34.54
C GLU A 82 18.92 -10.27 -35.05
N GLY A 83 19.16 -11.37 -34.34
CA GLY A 83 20.11 -12.39 -34.78
C GLY A 83 19.71 -13.05 -36.09
N SER A 84 18.42 -13.31 -36.27
CA SER A 84 17.88 -13.91 -37.51
C SER A 84 18.01 -12.95 -38.71
N LEU A 85 17.69 -11.68 -38.52
CA LEU A 85 17.86 -10.65 -39.56
C LEU A 85 19.34 -10.47 -39.92
N SER A 86 20.24 -10.40 -38.94
CA SER A 86 21.68 -10.28 -39.17
C SER A 86 22.23 -11.45 -39.99
N ASN A 87 21.89 -12.69 -39.59
CA ASN A 87 22.32 -13.89 -40.29
C ASN A 87 21.65 -14.05 -41.68
N GLY A 88 20.38 -13.67 -41.78
CA GLY A 88 19.63 -13.62 -43.04
C GLY A 88 20.27 -12.68 -44.05
N LYS A 89 20.72 -11.51 -43.62
CA LYS A 89 21.46 -10.57 -44.43
C LYS A 89 22.79 -11.15 -44.95
N VAL A 90 23.56 -11.77 -44.06
CA VAL A 90 24.83 -12.44 -44.48
C VAL A 90 24.57 -13.58 -45.46
N SER A 91 23.40 -14.18 -45.42
CA SER A 91 23.01 -15.29 -46.30
C SER A 91 22.23 -14.87 -47.55
N GLY A 92 22.07 -13.53 -47.79
CA GLY A 92 21.40 -13.00 -48.96
C GLY A 92 19.88 -13.23 -48.99
N LEU A 93 19.22 -13.31 -47.84
CA LEU A 93 17.80 -13.59 -47.71
C LEU A 93 16.91 -12.34 -47.59
N GLU A 94 17.45 -11.12 -47.80
CA GLU A 94 16.79 -9.84 -47.55
C GLU A 94 15.50 -9.64 -48.34
N GLU A 95 15.41 -10.21 -49.54
CA GLU A 95 14.22 -10.11 -50.38
C GLU A 95 13.17 -11.20 -50.12
N THR A 96 13.42 -12.11 -49.20
CA THR A 96 12.46 -13.16 -48.88
C THR A 96 11.26 -12.67 -48.05
N PRO A 97 10.06 -13.24 -48.21
CA PRO A 97 8.90 -12.89 -47.41
C PRO A 97 9.14 -12.98 -45.91
N THR A 98 9.85 -14.04 -45.47
CA THR A 98 10.18 -14.27 -44.07
C THR A 98 11.07 -13.16 -43.49
N TYR A 99 12.06 -12.69 -44.28
CA TYR A 99 12.93 -11.60 -43.83
C TYR A 99 12.12 -10.28 -43.60
N LYS A 100 11.26 -9.93 -44.57
CA LYS A 100 10.39 -8.75 -44.50
C LYS A 100 9.37 -8.85 -43.34
N GLU A 101 8.85 -10.03 -43.08
CA GLU A 101 7.99 -10.29 -41.92
C GLU A 101 8.75 -10.04 -40.60
N PHE A 102 10.00 -10.49 -40.50
CA PHE A 102 10.81 -10.29 -39.30
C PHE A 102 11.20 -8.83 -39.08
N GLU A 103 11.49 -8.09 -40.15
CA GLU A 103 11.67 -6.63 -40.06
C GLU A 103 10.41 -5.94 -39.49
N THR A 104 9.24 -6.36 -39.98
CA THR A 104 7.96 -5.84 -39.51
C THR A 104 7.71 -6.20 -38.03
N LYS A 105 7.94 -7.44 -37.64
CA LYS A 105 7.79 -7.89 -36.24
C LYS A 105 8.75 -7.14 -35.33
N LYS A 106 10.01 -6.97 -35.73
CA LYS A 106 11.00 -6.19 -34.97
C LYS A 106 10.55 -4.73 -34.83
N TYR A 107 10.15 -4.10 -35.92
CA TYR A 107 9.65 -2.72 -35.90
C TYR A 107 8.45 -2.56 -34.94
N LEU A 108 7.49 -3.49 -34.95
CA LEU A 108 6.35 -3.45 -34.05
C LEU A 108 6.76 -3.62 -32.59
N LEU A 109 7.70 -4.54 -32.29
CA LEU A 109 8.25 -4.71 -30.95
C LEU A 109 8.99 -3.47 -30.48
N ASP A 110 9.81 -2.85 -31.34
CA ASP A 110 10.52 -1.61 -31.06
C ASP A 110 9.56 -0.45 -30.80
N LYS A 111 8.45 -0.41 -31.54
CA LYS A 111 7.40 0.59 -31.35
C LYS A 111 6.61 0.36 -30.05
N LEU A 112 6.30 -0.90 -29.72
CA LEU A 112 5.68 -1.29 -28.45
C LEU A 112 6.58 -0.96 -27.25
N GLU A 113 7.89 -1.10 -27.40
CA GLU A 113 8.83 -0.77 -26.34
C GLU A 113 9.03 0.74 -26.22
N LYS A 114 9.00 1.47 -27.33
CA LYS A 114 8.98 2.95 -27.31
C LYS A 114 7.67 3.49 -26.72
N THR A 115 6.55 2.80 -26.91
CA THR A 115 5.28 3.12 -26.23
C THR A 115 5.25 2.62 -24.78
N LYS A 116 5.99 1.56 -24.42
CA LYS A 116 6.24 1.14 -23.03
C LYS A 116 7.33 1.95 -22.32
N ASN A 117 8.21 2.62 -23.06
CA ASN A 117 9.04 3.71 -22.59
C ASN A 117 8.22 5.02 -22.51
N THR A 118 6.92 4.92 -22.25
CA THR A 118 6.14 5.96 -21.64
C THR A 118 6.89 6.35 -20.37
N GLN A 119 7.20 7.57 -20.27
CA GLN A 119 7.75 8.28 -19.14
C GLN A 119 7.26 7.63 -17.85
N LYS A 120 8.19 7.00 -17.08
CA LYS A 120 7.81 6.36 -15.80
C LYS A 120 7.04 7.38 -14.98
N LYS A 121 5.95 6.96 -14.37
CA LYS A 121 5.14 7.84 -13.52
C LYS A 121 5.96 8.23 -12.29
N ALA A 122 6.12 9.53 -12.05
CA ALA A 122 6.90 10.04 -10.92
C ALA A 122 6.08 10.01 -9.62
N ILE A 123 6.56 9.27 -8.64
CA ILE A 123 6.03 9.28 -7.29
C ILE A 123 7.07 9.89 -6.36
N VAL A 124 6.66 10.87 -5.57
CA VAL A 124 7.54 11.56 -4.63
C VAL A 124 7.17 11.22 -3.21
N LEU A 125 8.16 10.80 -2.44
CA LEU A 125 8.07 10.56 -1.01
C LEU A 125 9.05 11.48 -0.29
N ALA A 126 8.71 11.97 0.89
CA ALA A 126 9.58 12.81 1.70
C ALA A 126 9.63 12.28 3.14
N ALA A 127 10.82 11.95 3.62
CA ALA A 127 10.99 11.39 4.95
C ALA A 127 12.43 11.53 5.46
N ASN A 128 12.63 11.39 6.77
CA ASN A 128 13.92 11.04 7.36
C ASN A 128 14.03 9.52 7.57
N TYR A 129 15.21 9.02 7.87
CA TYR A 129 15.46 7.58 8.01
C TYR A 129 14.72 6.92 9.18
N ALA A 130 14.28 7.69 10.18
CA ALA A 130 13.44 7.18 11.25
C ALA A 130 12.07 6.64 10.75
N TYR A 131 11.65 7.05 9.55
CA TYR A 131 10.43 6.59 8.87
C TYR A 131 10.68 5.50 7.82
N VAL A 132 11.81 4.81 7.87
CA VAL A 132 12.20 3.81 6.85
C VAL A 132 11.17 2.70 6.65
N ASP A 133 10.56 2.20 7.72
CA ASP A 133 9.55 1.13 7.65
C ASP A 133 8.23 1.64 7.01
N GLN A 134 7.85 2.88 7.30
CA GLN A 134 6.67 3.51 6.71
C GLN A 134 6.89 3.76 5.22
N VAL A 135 8.00 4.36 4.84
CA VAL A 135 8.42 4.52 3.44
C VAL A 135 8.38 3.18 2.69
N LEU A 136 8.94 2.14 3.29
CA LEU A 136 8.98 0.81 2.70
C LEU A 136 7.59 0.21 2.54
N THR A 137 6.73 0.36 3.55
CA THR A 137 5.34 -0.13 3.53
C THR A 137 4.51 0.59 2.47
N THR A 138 4.63 1.92 2.38
CA THR A 138 4.00 2.73 1.33
C THR A 138 4.45 2.28 -0.07
N ILE A 139 5.77 2.11 -0.30
CA ILE A 139 6.30 1.62 -1.58
C ILE A 139 5.78 0.21 -1.91
N LYS A 140 5.72 -0.69 -0.92
CA LYS A 140 5.16 -2.04 -1.11
C LYS A 140 3.70 -1.97 -1.55
N SER A 141 2.87 -1.16 -0.89
CA SER A 141 1.46 -0.98 -1.25
C SER A 141 1.30 -0.44 -2.67
N ILE A 142 2.11 0.54 -3.05
CA ILE A 142 2.12 1.08 -4.42
C ILE A 142 2.54 0.01 -5.43
N CYS A 143 3.64 -0.71 -5.18
CA CYS A 143 4.14 -1.76 -6.06
C CYS A 143 3.23 -3.00 -6.12
N TYR A 144 2.34 -3.19 -5.17
CA TYR A 144 1.34 -4.26 -5.23
C TYR A 144 0.36 -4.05 -6.39
N HIS A 145 -0.03 -2.81 -6.66
CA HIS A 145 -1.04 -2.45 -7.64
C HIS A 145 -0.49 -1.78 -8.91
N ASN A 146 0.76 -1.32 -8.89
CA ASN A 146 1.31 -0.45 -9.94
C ASN A 146 2.69 -0.91 -10.41
N ARG A 147 3.05 -0.54 -11.65
CA ARG A 147 4.33 -0.84 -12.28
C ARG A 147 4.86 0.38 -13.03
N SER A 148 6.11 0.29 -13.49
CA SER A 148 6.75 1.31 -14.33
C SER A 148 6.79 2.67 -13.66
N LEU A 149 7.27 2.69 -12.39
CA LEU A 149 7.30 3.88 -11.54
C LEU A 149 8.73 4.37 -11.32
N ARG A 150 8.87 5.68 -11.16
CA ARG A 150 10.07 6.31 -10.65
C ARG A 150 9.75 6.98 -9.33
N PHE A 151 10.29 6.42 -8.25
CA PHE A 151 10.20 7.00 -6.93
C PHE A 151 11.31 8.03 -6.73
N TYR A 152 10.97 9.19 -6.23
CA TYR A 152 11.87 10.23 -5.77
C TYR A 152 11.75 10.31 -4.26
N LEU A 153 12.80 9.92 -3.53
CA LEU A 153 12.82 10.01 -2.08
C LEU A 153 13.58 11.26 -1.66
N ILE A 154 12.84 12.31 -1.28
CA ILE A 154 13.43 13.55 -0.79
C ILE A 154 13.75 13.38 0.69
N ASN A 155 15.04 13.49 1.03
CA ASN A 155 15.53 13.16 2.36
C ASN A 155 16.86 13.86 2.66
N SER A 156 17.33 13.73 3.93
CA SER A 156 18.64 14.24 4.35
C SER A 156 19.60 13.14 4.83
N ASP A 157 19.11 11.93 5.15
CA ASP A 157 19.85 10.96 5.96
C ASP A 157 19.71 9.48 5.54
N PHE A 158 18.93 9.15 4.50
CA PHE A 158 18.82 7.77 4.02
C PHE A 158 20.16 7.23 3.49
N PRO A 159 20.63 6.04 3.94
CA PRO A 159 21.86 5.44 3.44
C PRO A 159 21.79 5.08 1.95
N ASN A 160 22.88 5.34 1.21
CA ASN A 160 22.95 4.97 -0.20
C ASN A 160 22.86 3.45 -0.41
N GLU A 161 23.30 2.66 0.54
CA GLU A 161 23.25 1.20 0.54
C GLU A 161 21.81 0.71 0.57
N TRP A 162 20.95 1.34 1.37
CA TRP A 162 19.51 1.06 1.42
C TRP A 162 18.85 1.34 0.06
N ILE A 163 19.14 2.49 -0.55
CA ILE A 163 18.66 2.87 -1.88
C ILE A 163 19.08 1.83 -2.93
N LYS A 164 20.34 1.40 -2.93
CA LYS A 164 20.84 0.38 -3.86
C LYS A 164 20.14 -0.96 -3.70
N GLN A 165 19.91 -1.39 -2.45
CA GLN A 165 19.21 -2.64 -2.18
C GLN A 165 17.73 -2.57 -2.60
N LEU A 166 17.08 -1.45 -2.34
CA LEU A 166 15.69 -1.25 -2.75
C LEU A 166 15.57 -1.23 -4.28
N ASN A 167 16.46 -0.59 -5.00
CA ASN A 167 16.47 -0.59 -6.47
C ASN A 167 16.51 -2.01 -7.04
N LYS A 168 17.35 -2.91 -6.50
CA LYS A 168 17.40 -4.32 -6.93
C LYS A 168 16.05 -5.04 -6.77
N ARG A 169 15.25 -4.63 -5.79
CA ARG A 169 13.90 -5.18 -5.55
C ARG A 169 12.89 -4.58 -6.52
N LEU A 170 13.00 -3.27 -6.77
CA LEU A 170 12.11 -2.51 -7.64
C LEU A 170 12.27 -2.86 -9.14
N GLU A 171 13.44 -3.34 -9.56
CA GLU A 171 13.66 -3.83 -10.94
C GLU A 171 12.62 -4.85 -11.40
N LYS A 172 12.14 -5.71 -10.48
CA LYS A 172 11.08 -6.69 -10.77
C LYS A 172 9.74 -6.07 -11.12
N PHE A 173 9.56 -4.81 -10.78
CA PHE A 173 8.34 -4.03 -10.99
C PHE A 173 8.51 -2.98 -12.10
N ASP A 174 9.59 -3.07 -12.89
CA ASP A 174 9.99 -2.04 -13.86
C ASP A 174 10.07 -0.65 -13.22
N SER A 175 10.46 -0.60 -11.96
CA SER A 175 10.47 0.61 -11.14
C SER A 175 11.84 0.89 -10.56
N GLU A 176 12.07 2.12 -10.13
CA GLU A 176 13.33 2.56 -9.54
C GLU A 176 13.10 3.62 -8.47
N ILE A 177 14.07 3.81 -7.58
CA ILE A 177 14.08 4.89 -6.59
C ILE A 177 15.34 5.75 -6.72
N ILE A 178 15.13 7.06 -6.74
CA ILE A 178 16.18 8.08 -6.81
C ILE A 178 16.35 8.69 -5.42
N ASN A 179 17.59 8.74 -4.94
CA ASN A 179 17.95 9.40 -3.69
C ASN A 179 18.04 10.92 -3.93
N CYS A 180 17.05 11.67 -3.48
CA CYS A 180 16.97 13.12 -3.59
C CYS A 180 17.42 13.75 -2.26
N ARG A 181 18.73 13.87 -2.08
CA ARG A 181 19.31 14.36 -0.84
C ARG A 181 19.30 15.88 -0.76
N VAL A 182 18.56 16.41 0.22
CA VAL A 182 18.57 17.83 0.55
C VAL A 182 19.81 18.15 1.39
N THR A 183 20.51 19.21 1.03
CA THR A 183 21.74 19.62 1.69
C THR A 183 21.48 20.47 2.93
N SER A 184 22.47 20.54 3.83
CA SER A 184 22.39 21.43 5.00
C SER A 184 22.21 22.89 4.62
N GLU A 185 22.78 23.32 3.48
CA GLU A 185 22.59 24.68 2.94
C GLU A 185 21.14 24.95 2.55
N GLN A 186 20.49 23.99 1.85
CA GLN A 186 19.06 24.10 1.50
C GLN A 186 18.18 24.15 2.75
N ILE A 187 18.50 23.33 3.77
CA ILE A 187 17.75 23.33 5.04
C ILE A 187 17.93 24.65 5.79
N SER A 188 19.12 25.25 5.79
CA SER A 188 19.41 26.51 6.49
C SER A 188 18.64 27.72 5.92
N ARG A 189 17.96 27.59 4.79
CA ARG A 189 17.09 28.63 4.22
C ARG A 189 15.81 28.86 5.04
N TYR A 190 15.42 27.86 5.86
CA TYR A 190 14.24 27.98 6.74
C TYR A 190 14.62 28.69 8.04
N LYS A 191 13.77 29.63 8.44
CA LYS A 191 13.92 30.43 9.69
C LYS A 191 12.98 29.97 10.80
N THR A 192 12.56 28.72 10.78
CA THR A 192 11.57 28.16 11.70
C THR A 192 12.21 27.12 12.61
N ASP A 193 11.69 26.99 13.84
CA ASP A 193 12.04 25.91 14.78
C ASP A 193 11.28 24.61 14.51
N ILE A 194 10.32 24.61 13.56
CA ILE A 194 9.61 23.40 13.11
C ILE A 194 10.60 22.49 12.37
N SER A 195 10.50 21.20 12.60
CA SER A 195 11.34 20.23 11.90
C SER A 195 11.27 20.43 10.38
N TYR A 196 12.41 20.63 9.73
CA TYR A 196 12.50 20.83 8.28
C TYR A 196 11.92 19.66 7.47
N THR A 197 11.77 18.48 8.09
CA THR A 197 11.24 17.28 7.40
C THR A 197 9.84 17.48 6.86
N VAL A 198 9.01 18.31 7.48
CA VAL A 198 7.66 18.63 6.99
C VAL A 198 7.68 19.47 5.71
N PHE A 199 8.77 20.22 5.46
CA PHE A 199 8.93 21.08 4.29
C PHE A 199 9.68 20.42 3.13
N LEU A 200 10.13 19.17 3.27
CA LEU A 200 10.88 18.47 2.21
C LEU A 200 10.09 18.36 0.91
N ARG A 201 8.76 18.31 0.96
CA ARG A 201 7.88 18.28 -0.21
C ARG A 201 8.01 19.51 -1.12
N TYR A 202 8.54 20.61 -0.63
CA TYR A 202 8.74 21.82 -1.41
C TYR A 202 9.80 21.67 -2.51
N PHE A 203 10.72 20.71 -2.34
CA PHE A 203 11.80 20.44 -3.29
C PHE A 203 11.41 19.53 -4.46
N VAL A 204 10.12 19.26 -4.66
CA VAL A 204 9.65 18.42 -5.77
C VAL A 204 10.18 18.95 -7.11
N ALA A 205 10.02 20.23 -7.37
CA ALA A 205 10.43 20.85 -8.64
C ALA A 205 11.95 20.82 -8.87
N ASP A 206 12.75 20.75 -7.79
CA ASP A 206 14.21 20.72 -7.89
C ASP A 206 14.73 19.34 -8.30
N PHE A 207 14.03 18.26 -7.96
CA PHE A 207 14.51 16.89 -8.15
C PHE A 207 13.77 16.12 -9.26
N VAL A 208 12.47 16.35 -9.42
CA VAL A 208 11.65 15.57 -10.35
C VAL A 208 11.83 16.03 -11.77
N LYS A 209 12.04 15.10 -12.70
CA LYS A 209 12.28 15.40 -14.11
C LYS A 209 11.00 15.43 -14.94
N GLU A 210 10.04 14.61 -14.57
CA GLU A 210 8.75 14.47 -15.25
C GLU A 210 7.90 15.73 -15.13
N ASP A 211 7.01 15.92 -16.08
CA ASP A 211 6.13 17.10 -16.18
C ASP A 211 5.04 17.08 -15.09
N LYS A 212 4.71 15.88 -14.60
CA LYS A 212 3.71 15.62 -13.57
C LYS A 212 4.30 14.71 -12.50
N ALA A 213 4.02 14.99 -11.23
CA ALA A 213 4.48 14.21 -10.09
C ALA A 213 3.34 13.96 -9.09
N LEU A 214 3.25 12.76 -8.56
CA LEU A 214 2.37 12.43 -7.45
C LEU A 214 3.17 12.41 -6.14
N TYR A 215 2.99 13.43 -5.32
CA TYR A 215 3.52 13.45 -3.96
C TYR A 215 2.60 12.67 -3.03
N LEU A 216 3.20 11.82 -2.21
CA LEU A 216 2.52 11.02 -1.20
C LEU A 216 3.26 11.12 0.14
N ASP A 217 2.53 11.35 1.22
CA ASP A 217 3.06 11.18 2.56
C ASP A 217 3.44 9.72 2.83
N CYS A 218 4.28 9.47 3.83
CA CYS A 218 4.78 8.12 4.13
C CYS A 218 3.90 7.36 5.15
N ASP A 219 2.82 7.96 5.59
CA ASP A 219 1.84 7.40 6.51
C ASP A 219 0.52 7.06 5.83
N LEU A 220 0.61 6.62 4.58
CA LEU A 220 -0.53 6.18 3.78
C LEU A 220 -0.29 4.84 3.08
N LEU A 221 -1.35 4.26 2.57
CA LEU A 221 -1.35 3.05 1.73
C LEU A 221 -2.10 3.30 0.44
N VAL A 222 -1.57 2.77 -0.65
CA VAL A 222 -2.24 2.70 -1.95
C VAL A 222 -2.84 1.31 -2.12
N THR A 223 -4.14 1.22 -2.38
CA THR A 223 -4.89 -0.03 -2.46
C THR A 223 -5.44 -0.32 -3.84
N LYS A 224 -5.12 0.52 -4.84
CA LYS A 224 -5.54 0.35 -6.24
C LYS A 224 -4.49 0.84 -7.23
N ASN A 225 -4.78 0.64 -8.52
CA ASN A 225 -4.00 1.24 -9.60
C ASN A 225 -4.17 2.77 -9.60
N LEU A 226 -3.08 3.49 -9.90
CA LEU A 226 -3.02 4.95 -9.90
C LEU A 226 -3.10 5.56 -11.31
N ASP A 227 -3.37 4.76 -12.35
CA ASP A 227 -3.35 5.25 -13.74
C ASP A 227 -4.37 6.38 -13.93
N ASP A 228 -5.61 6.19 -13.45
CA ASP A 228 -6.67 7.20 -13.55
C ASP A 228 -6.30 8.51 -12.84
N LEU A 229 -5.61 8.43 -11.69
CA LEU A 229 -5.12 9.60 -10.97
C LEU A 229 -4.06 10.34 -11.80
N PHE A 230 -3.10 9.61 -12.38
CA PHE A 230 -2.08 10.22 -13.25
C PHE A 230 -2.65 10.77 -14.56
N ASP A 231 -3.75 10.21 -15.06
CA ASP A 231 -4.43 10.67 -16.28
C ASP A 231 -5.29 11.92 -16.05
N THR A 232 -5.46 12.34 -14.78
CA THR A 232 -6.15 13.61 -14.46
C THR A 232 -5.52 14.78 -15.20
N ASP A 233 -6.33 15.52 -15.96
CA ASP A 233 -5.90 16.74 -16.63
C ASP A 233 -5.85 17.90 -15.63
N LEU A 234 -4.66 18.35 -15.32
CA LEU A 234 -4.43 19.46 -14.40
C LEU A 234 -4.73 20.83 -15.00
N GLN A 235 -4.90 20.92 -16.34
CA GLN A 235 -5.08 22.21 -17.02
C GLN A 235 -4.01 23.24 -16.56
N ASP A 236 -4.44 24.41 -16.13
CA ASP A 236 -3.56 25.48 -15.62
C ASP A 236 -3.42 25.46 -14.09
N TYR A 237 -3.94 24.42 -13.42
CA TYR A 237 -3.80 24.30 -11.97
C TYR A 237 -2.40 23.84 -11.58
N PRO A 238 -1.77 24.45 -10.56
CA PRO A 238 -0.46 24.04 -10.04
C PRO A 238 -0.47 22.66 -9.38
N LEU A 239 -1.62 22.22 -8.87
CA LEU A 239 -1.80 20.91 -8.27
C LEU A 239 -3.28 20.49 -8.25
N ALA A 240 -3.49 19.18 -8.08
CA ALA A 240 -4.77 18.63 -7.64
C ALA A 240 -4.60 17.92 -6.30
N ALA A 241 -5.62 18.02 -5.44
CA ALA A 241 -5.61 17.44 -4.10
C ALA A 241 -7.04 17.10 -3.65
N VAL A 242 -7.15 16.33 -2.57
CA VAL A 242 -8.44 16.03 -1.93
C VAL A 242 -8.74 17.08 -0.86
N ARG A 243 -9.99 17.51 -0.81
CA ARG A 243 -10.47 18.45 0.20
C ARG A 243 -10.26 17.91 1.61
N ASP A 244 -9.74 18.77 2.51
CA ASP A 244 -9.71 18.47 3.93
C ASP A 244 -11.04 18.85 4.58
N PHE A 245 -11.88 17.86 4.82
CA PHE A 245 -13.21 18.08 5.41
C PHE A 245 -13.15 18.62 6.83
N GLY A 246 -12.09 18.32 7.57
CA GLY A 246 -11.83 18.92 8.89
C GLY A 246 -11.54 20.41 8.81
N GLY A 247 -10.93 20.87 7.73
CA GLY A 247 -10.60 22.28 7.52
C GLY A 247 -11.81 23.20 7.59
N ARG A 248 -12.93 22.81 6.93
CA ARG A 248 -14.16 23.60 6.99
C ARG A 248 -14.80 23.62 8.39
N ALA A 249 -14.74 22.49 9.09
CA ALA A 249 -15.29 22.39 10.44
C ALA A 249 -14.48 23.19 11.48
N TYR A 250 -13.14 23.20 11.35
CA TYR A 250 -12.23 23.83 12.32
C TYR A 250 -11.79 25.24 11.94
N PHE A 251 -11.64 25.53 10.64
CA PHE A 251 -11.08 26.80 10.15
C PHE A 251 -12.08 27.65 9.35
N GLY A 252 -13.28 27.13 9.08
CA GLY A 252 -14.31 27.84 8.31
C GLY A 252 -13.97 28.03 6.81
N GLN A 253 -12.90 27.41 6.32
CA GLN A 253 -12.39 27.56 4.95
C GLN A 253 -12.36 26.21 4.23
N GLU A 254 -12.50 26.25 2.92
CA GLU A 254 -12.27 25.08 2.06
C GLU A 254 -10.78 24.97 1.76
N ILE A 255 -10.12 24.02 2.39
CA ILE A 255 -8.70 23.71 2.23
C ILE A 255 -8.53 22.28 1.73
N PHE A 256 -7.39 22.00 1.13
CA PHE A 256 -7.00 20.64 0.76
C PHE A 256 -6.05 20.05 1.80
N ASN A 257 -6.07 18.71 1.89
CA ASN A 257 -5.07 17.97 2.65
C ASN A 257 -3.79 17.80 1.81
N ALA A 258 -2.64 18.08 2.41
CA ALA A 258 -1.35 18.11 1.73
C ALA A 258 -0.67 16.73 1.61
N GLY A 259 -1.28 15.64 2.11
CA GLY A 259 -0.66 14.31 2.10
C GLY A 259 -0.71 13.58 0.76
N VAL A 260 -1.60 13.99 -0.16
CA VAL A 260 -1.69 13.49 -1.55
C VAL A 260 -1.82 14.68 -2.48
N LEU A 261 -0.80 14.92 -3.31
CA LEU A 261 -0.76 16.04 -4.25
C LEU A 261 -0.36 15.55 -5.64
N LEU A 262 -1.24 15.68 -6.61
CA LEU A 262 -0.85 15.53 -8.02
C LEU A 262 -0.38 16.90 -8.52
N ILE A 263 0.92 17.01 -8.77
CA ILE A 263 1.61 18.29 -9.01
C ILE A 263 1.86 18.49 -10.50
N ASN A 264 1.52 19.66 -11.02
CA ASN A 264 1.97 20.17 -12.32
C ASN A 264 3.43 20.65 -12.16
N ASN A 265 4.35 19.72 -12.34
CA ASN A 265 5.76 19.96 -12.05
C ASN A 265 6.42 20.96 -13.02
N ASP A 266 5.95 21.03 -14.26
CA ASP A 266 6.44 22.03 -15.20
C ASP A 266 6.05 23.45 -14.77
N LEU A 267 4.81 23.63 -14.32
CA LEU A 267 4.37 24.92 -13.77
C LEU A 267 5.14 25.28 -12.50
N TRP A 268 5.37 24.29 -11.61
CA TRP A 268 6.16 24.52 -10.39
C TRP A 268 7.59 24.94 -10.68
N LYS A 269 8.24 24.37 -11.71
CA LYS A 269 9.58 24.79 -12.18
C LYS A 269 9.54 26.20 -12.74
N GLN A 270 8.59 26.48 -13.64
CA GLN A 270 8.46 27.80 -14.31
C GLN A 270 8.26 28.92 -13.29
N GLU A 271 7.47 28.67 -12.24
CA GLU A 271 7.15 29.66 -11.23
C GLU A 271 8.14 29.69 -10.04
N ASN A 272 9.24 28.92 -10.11
CA ASN A 272 10.23 28.78 -9.01
C ASN A 272 9.56 28.47 -7.66
N MET A 273 8.68 27.47 -7.66
CA MET A 273 7.74 27.21 -6.57
C MET A 273 8.45 26.90 -5.24
N THR A 274 9.59 26.17 -5.31
CA THR A 274 10.42 25.89 -4.12
C THR A 274 10.80 27.16 -3.36
N GLN A 275 11.29 28.19 -4.06
CA GLN A 275 11.67 29.43 -3.43
C GLN A 275 10.47 30.18 -2.86
N ARG A 276 9.36 30.27 -3.60
CA ARG A 276 8.12 30.93 -3.14
C ARG A 276 7.58 30.31 -1.87
N LEU A 277 7.57 28.97 -1.78
CA LEU A 277 7.12 28.25 -0.60
C LEU A 277 8.04 28.50 0.62
N ILE A 278 9.36 28.52 0.42
CA ILE A 278 10.33 28.84 1.46
C ILE A 278 10.14 30.27 1.96
N ASP A 279 9.99 31.24 1.07
CA ASP A 279 9.81 32.65 1.42
C ASP A 279 8.52 32.83 2.22
N LEU A 280 7.42 32.23 1.76
CA LEU A 280 6.14 32.30 2.44
C LEU A 280 6.20 31.61 3.83
N THR A 281 6.88 30.45 3.93
CA THR A 281 7.11 29.78 5.21
C THR A 281 7.87 30.68 6.18
N ASN A 282 8.95 31.33 5.74
CA ASN A 282 9.75 32.21 6.57
C ASN A 282 8.98 33.47 7.06
N GLU A 283 7.97 33.87 6.31
CA GLU A 283 7.11 34.99 6.68
C GLU A 283 5.99 34.57 7.67
N TRP A 284 5.45 33.35 7.56
CA TRP A 284 4.19 32.97 8.20
C TRP A 284 4.28 31.80 9.19
N HIS A 285 5.45 31.12 9.34
CA HIS A 285 5.59 29.88 10.13
C HIS A 285 5.11 30.00 11.58
N ASP A 286 5.20 31.19 12.17
CA ASP A 286 4.80 31.49 13.54
C ASP A 286 3.31 31.88 13.70
N LYS A 287 2.57 31.95 12.57
CA LYS A 287 1.17 32.39 12.51
C LYS A 287 0.23 31.32 11.95
N VAL A 288 0.75 30.16 11.60
CA VAL A 288 -0.03 29.06 11.00
C VAL A 288 -0.06 27.84 11.90
N ASP A 289 -1.22 27.16 11.93
CA ASP A 289 -1.45 26.04 12.86
C ASP A 289 -1.05 24.67 12.27
N GLN A 290 -1.03 24.53 10.93
CA GLN A 290 -0.79 23.26 10.25
C GLN A 290 0.48 23.28 9.39
N ALA A 291 1.53 23.96 9.85
CA ALA A 291 2.84 24.00 9.21
C ALA A 291 2.77 24.14 7.67
N ASP A 292 3.30 23.18 6.93
CA ASP A 292 3.36 23.18 5.47
C ASP A 292 2.00 23.10 4.78
N GLN A 293 1.00 22.43 5.36
CA GLN A 293 -0.35 22.39 4.81
C GLN A 293 -0.99 23.78 4.77
N SER A 294 -0.82 24.58 5.83
CA SER A 294 -1.32 25.96 5.86
C SER A 294 -0.64 26.83 4.81
N ILE A 295 0.69 26.71 4.67
CA ILE A 295 1.47 27.47 3.69
C ILE A 295 1.05 27.13 2.25
N LEU A 296 0.87 25.84 1.94
CA LEU A 296 0.40 25.39 0.64
C LEU A 296 -1.01 25.92 0.34
N ASN A 297 -1.92 25.83 1.30
CA ASN A 297 -3.28 26.34 1.13
C ASN A 297 -3.34 27.86 0.98
N MET A 298 -2.46 28.61 1.65
CA MET A 298 -2.33 30.07 1.44
C MET A 298 -1.82 30.41 0.03
N LEU A 299 -0.79 29.69 -0.43
CA LEU A 299 -0.19 29.96 -1.76
C LEU A 299 -1.13 29.59 -2.90
N PHE A 300 -1.88 28.52 -2.75
CA PHE A 300 -2.77 27.97 -3.78
C PHE A 300 -4.26 28.23 -3.49
N GLU A 301 -4.59 29.22 -2.68
CA GLU A 301 -5.97 29.57 -2.38
C GLU A 301 -6.78 29.74 -3.68
N HIS A 302 -7.86 28.97 -3.83
CA HIS A 302 -8.72 28.90 -5.04
C HIS A 302 -7.99 28.50 -6.35
N LYS A 303 -6.77 27.96 -6.27
CA LYS A 303 -5.94 27.58 -7.42
C LYS A 303 -5.53 26.10 -7.39
N TRP A 304 -6.41 25.23 -6.99
CA TRP A 304 -6.18 23.79 -6.98
C TRP A 304 -7.40 23.05 -7.52
N LEU A 305 -7.14 21.91 -8.18
CA LEU A 305 -8.17 21.03 -8.71
C LEU A 305 -8.58 20.01 -7.63
N GLU A 306 -9.88 19.87 -7.38
CA GLU A 306 -10.38 18.92 -6.40
C GLU A 306 -10.35 17.49 -6.97
N LEU A 307 -9.74 16.58 -6.24
CA LEU A 307 -9.74 15.14 -6.49
C LEU A 307 -10.86 14.45 -5.72
N ASP A 308 -11.30 13.29 -6.22
CA ASP A 308 -12.22 12.40 -5.51
C ASP A 308 -11.64 12.00 -4.16
N PHE A 309 -12.50 11.90 -3.13
CA PHE A 309 -12.12 11.54 -1.77
C PHE A 309 -11.45 10.16 -1.67
N ASP A 310 -11.72 9.28 -2.62
CA ASP A 310 -11.07 7.97 -2.75
C ASP A 310 -9.54 8.05 -2.87
N TYR A 311 -9.00 9.16 -3.35
CA TYR A 311 -7.55 9.37 -3.50
C TYR A 311 -6.86 9.94 -2.25
N ASN A 312 -7.58 10.25 -1.18
CA ASN A 312 -7.00 10.61 0.12
C ASN A 312 -8.03 10.43 1.23
N HIS A 313 -8.39 9.17 1.49
CA HIS A 313 -9.32 8.83 2.55
C HIS A 313 -8.65 8.97 3.91
N ILE A 314 -8.88 10.09 4.58
CA ILE A 314 -8.33 10.41 5.89
C ILE A 314 -9.10 9.63 6.95
N VAL A 315 -8.44 8.71 7.62
CA VAL A 315 -9.05 7.77 8.58
C VAL A 315 -9.72 8.51 9.74
N ILE A 316 -9.10 9.56 10.25
CA ILE A 316 -9.61 10.32 11.41
C ILE A 316 -10.89 11.10 11.10
N HIS A 317 -11.16 11.40 9.84
CA HIS A 317 -12.29 12.23 9.43
C HIS A 317 -13.50 11.42 8.93
N LYS A 318 -13.51 10.10 9.12
CA LYS A 318 -14.63 9.24 8.72
C LYS A 318 -15.99 9.78 9.19
N GLN A 319 -16.05 10.33 10.39
CA GLN A 319 -17.25 10.97 10.97
C GLN A 319 -17.75 12.24 10.25
N PHE A 320 -16.89 12.90 9.49
CA PHE A 320 -17.24 14.15 8.80
C PHE A 320 -17.58 13.94 7.32
N THR A 321 -17.56 12.70 6.86
CA THR A 321 -17.79 12.38 5.46
C THR A 321 -18.84 11.30 5.33
N ASP A 322 -19.83 11.51 4.46
CA ASP A 322 -20.76 10.47 3.99
C ASP A 322 -20.11 9.58 2.92
N TYR A 323 -18.76 9.48 2.94
CA TYR A 323 -18.02 8.72 1.94
C TYR A 323 -18.43 7.26 1.97
N GLN A 324 -18.88 6.78 0.83
CA GLN A 324 -19.18 5.38 0.58
C GLN A 324 -18.15 4.81 -0.37
N LEU A 325 -17.65 3.62 -0.08
CA LEU A 325 -16.74 2.94 -0.99
C LEU A 325 -17.40 2.74 -2.35
N PRO A 326 -16.68 3.00 -3.45
CA PRO A 326 -17.16 2.69 -4.79
C PRO A 326 -17.60 1.23 -4.92
N ALA A 327 -18.60 0.97 -5.77
CA ALA A 327 -19.12 -0.38 -5.96
C ALA A 327 -18.00 -1.36 -6.36
N GLY A 328 -17.88 -2.46 -5.63
CA GLY A 328 -16.86 -3.50 -5.86
C GLY A 328 -15.50 -3.22 -5.22
N GLN A 329 -15.36 -2.17 -4.42
CA GLN A 329 -14.16 -1.90 -3.61
C GLN A 329 -14.40 -2.25 -2.15
N ASP A 330 -13.42 -2.92 -1.54
CA ASP A 330 -13.41 -3.21 -0.10
C ASP A 330 -12.68 -2.13 0.71
N TYR A 331 -11.82 -1.33 0.04
CA TYR A 331 -11.00 -0.29 0.64
C TYR A 331 -10.99 0.99 -0.19
N PRO A 332 -10.81 2.18 0.44
CA PRO A 332 -10.51 3.41 -0.29
C PRO A 332 -9.25 3.25 -1.14
N GLY A 333 -9.15 3.97 -2.24
CA GLY A 333 -8.02 3.90 -3.16
C GLY A 333 -6.68 4.32 -2.54
N ILE A 334 -6.71 5.32 -1.67
CA ILE A 334 -5.56 5.71 -0.82
C ILE A 334 -6.08 5.92 0.60
N ILE A 335 -5.55 5.15 1.54
CA ILE A 335 -5.85 5.26 2.97
C ILE A 335 -4.76 6.11 3.61
N HIS A 336 -5.12 7.20 4.26
CA HIS A 336 -4.19 8.11 4.91
C HIS A 336 -4.39 8.13 6.44
N TYR A 337 -3.41 7.64 7.18
CA TYR A 337 -3.43 7.58 8.64
C TYR A 337 -2.97 8.89 9.25
N LEU A 338 -3.83 9.89 9.19
CA LEU A 338 -3.53 11.22 9.73
C LEU A 338 -3.38 11.19 11.27
N SER A 339 -2.79 12.24 11.86
CA SER A 339 -2.56 12.44 13.29
C SER A 339 -1.44 11.61 13.92
N HIS A 340 -1.27 11.76 15.23
CA HIS A 340 -0.30 11.01 16.03
C HIS A 340 -0.67 9.54 16.27
N ARG A 341 -1.95 9.17 16.06
CA ARG A 341 -2.45 7.81 16.19
C ARG A 341 -2.17 7.02 14.92
N LYS A 342 -1.17 6.17 14.98
CA LYS A 342 -0.69 5.42 13.82
C LYS A 342 -0.88 3.91 14.02
N PRO A 343 -1.26 3.15 13.00
CA PRO A 343 -1.51 1.71 13.10
C PRO A 343 -0.28 0.90 13.56
N TRP A 344 0.93 1.43 13.40
CA TRP A 344 2.17 0.77 13.78
C TRP A 344 2.64 1.06 15.20
N LYS A 345 2.03 2.00 15.92
CA LYS A 345 2.46 2.38 17.29
C LYS A 345 1.33 2.57 18.29
N ASP A 346 0.09 2.77 17.85
CA ASP A 346 -1.04 3.05 18.73
C ASP A 346 -2.08 1.94 18.65
N LEU A 347 -2.32 1.28 19.78
CA LEU A 347 -3.30 0.19 19.87
C LEU A 347 -4.74 0.66 19.62
N ALA A 348 -5.03 1.94 19.87
CA ALA A 348 -6.35 2.51 19.59
C ALA A 348 -6.58 2.85 18.11
N ALA A 349 -5.52 2.88 17.27
CA ALA A 349 -5.64 3.14 15.85
C ALA A 349 -6.07 1.86 15.11
N GLN A 350 -7.35 1.50 15.18
CA GLN A 350 -7.86 0.22 14.66
C GLN A 350 -8.32 0.29 13.21
N THR A 351 -8.84 1.43 12.75
CA THR A 351 -9.38 1.56 11.39
C THR A 351 -8.30 1.28 10.35
N TYR A 352 -8.50 0.27 9.52
CA TYR A 352 -7.55 -0.23 8.52
C TYR A 352 -6.15 -0.57 9.06
N ARG A 353 -6.01 -0.82 10.37
CA ARG A 353 -4.75 -1.22 11.01
C ARG A 353 -4.15 -2.47 10.38
N ASP A 354 -4.96 -3.44 10.19
CA ASP A 354 -4.67 -4.73 9.59
C ASP A 354 -4.17 -4.61 8.15
N VAL A 355 -4.76 -3.70 7.37
CA VAL A 355 -4.33 -3.42 6.00
C VAL A 355 -2.89 -2.90 5.99
N TRP A 356 -2.54 -2.03 6.95
CA TRP A 356 -1.16 -1.55 7.08
C TRP A 356 -0.20 -2.70 7.39
N TRP A 357 -0.54 -3.54 8.38
CA TRP A 357 0.30 -4.68 8.78
C TRP A 357 0.40 -5.75 7.69
N TYR A 358 -0.64 -5.92 6.87
CA TYR A 358 -0.58 -6.79 5.70
C TYR A 358 0.51 -6.34 4.71
N TYR A 359 0.48 -5.08 4.24
CA TYR A 359 1.50 -4.59 3.31
C TYR A 359 2.89 -4.54 3.92
N HIS A 360 2.98 -4.19 5.20
CA HIS A 360 4.25 -4.21 5.94
C HIS A 360 4.88 -5.60 5.94
N GLY A 361 4.09 -6.64 6.22
CA GLY A 361 4.54 -8.04 6.32
C GLY A 361 4.83 -8.72 4.98
N LEU A 362 4.36 -8.17 3.84
CA LEU A 362 4.58 -8.79 2.53
C LEU A 362 6.06 -8.91 2.18
N GLU A 363 6.44 -10.09 1.70
CA GLU A 363 7.74 -10.28 1.09
C GLU A 363 7.75 -9.77 -0.37
N TRP A 364 8.91 -9.31 -0.86
CA TRP A 364 9.03 -8.80 -2.23
C TRP A 364 8.74 -9.83 -3.31
N THR A 365 8.90 -11.11 -3.00
CA THR A 365 8.54 -12.23 -3.89
C THR A 365 7.03 -12.39 -4.01
N GLU A 366 6.29 -12.18 -2.93
CA GLU A 366 4.82 -12.24 -2.90
C GLU A 366 4.21 -11.08 -3.69
N LEU A 367 4.76 -9.87 -3.56
CA LEU A 367 4.35 -8.72 -4.36
C LEU A 367 4.42 -9.00 -5.87
N GLY A 368 5.46 -9.73 -6.32
CA GLY A 368 5.64 -10.09 -7.73
C GLY A 368 4.65 -11.14 -8.23
N GLN A 369 4.22 -12.04 -7.35
CA GLN A 369 3.30 -13.14 -7.70
C GLN A 369 1.83 -12.69 -7.76
N ASN A 370 1.42 -11.83 -6.84
CA ASN A 370 0.02 -11.46 -6.66
C ASN A 370 -0.48 -10.40 -7.65
N HIS A 371 0.42 -9.76 -8.40
CA HIS A 371 0.09 -8.66 -9.30
C HIS A 371 -0.98 -8.97 -10.36
N HIS A 372 -1.07 -10.22 -10.81
CA HIS A 372 -1.94 -10.58 -11.94
C HIS A 372 -3.24 -11.28 -11.55
N LEU A 373 -3.41 -11.63 -10.29
CA LEU A 373 -4.46 -12.59 -9.93
C LEU A 373 -5.66 -11.99 -9.24
N HIS A 374 -5.51 -10.99 -8.38
CA HIS A 374 -6.66 -10.36 -7.71
C HIS A 374 -6.32 -8.97 -7.16
N PRO A 375 -7.23 -7.99 -7.23
CA PRO A 375 -7.15 -6.81 -6.39
C PRO A 375 -7.17 -7.22 -4.91
N LEU A 376 -6.57 -6.42 -4.06
CA LEU A 376 -6.67 -6.62 -2.62
C LEU A 376 -8.15 -6.60 -2.23
N GLN A 377 -8.64 -7.67 -1.62
CA GLN A 377 -10.01 -7.79 -1.14
C GLN A 377 -9.98 -8.05 0.37
N LYS A 378 -10.93 -7.50 1.08
CA LYS A 378 -11.06 -7.66 2.54
C LYS A 378 -11.10 -9.14 2.95
N SER A 379 -11.76 -9.96 2.15
CA SER A 379 -11.84 -11.42 2.33
C SER A 379 -10.51 -12.16 2.28
N HIS A 380 -9.46 -11.57 1.69
CA HIS A 380 -8.11 -12.15 1.64
C HIS A 380 -7.26 -11.79 2.85
N LEU A 381 -7.57 -10.68 3.51
CA LEU A 381 -6.88 -10.24 4.72
C LEU A 381 -7.41 -10.94 5.96
N TYR A 382 -8.66 -11.35 5.94
CA TYR A 382 -9.34 -12.02 7.04
C TYR A 382 -10.20 -13.17 6.55
N PRO A 383 -9.96 -14.40 7.02
CA PRO A 383 -10.98 -15.43 7.03
C PRO A 383 -11.95 -15.15 8.20
N ILE A 384 -12.80 -14.26 8.07
CA ILE A 384 -14.18 -14.07 8.05
C ILE A 384 -15.02 -14.83 9.07
N LYS A 385 -14.64 -14.84 10.30
CA LYS A 385 -15.63 -14.68 11.35
C LYS A 385 -15.01 -13.68 12.30
N GLU A 386 -15.57 -12.46 12.33
CA GLU A 386 -15.20 -11.56 13.41
C GLU A 386 -15.39 -12.33 14.71
N PRO A 387 -14.35 -12.50 15.51
CA PRO A 387 -14.47 -13.26 16.73
C PRO A 387 -15.50 -12.58 17.62
N PHE A 388 -16.27 -13.39 18.34
CA PHE A 388 -17.17 -12.85 19.35
C PHE A 388 -16.40 -11.95 20.31
N THR A 389 -16.86 -10.73 20.50
CA THR A 389 -16.10 -9.67 21.15
C THR A 389 -16.82 -9.17 22.40
N CYS A 390 -16.10 -9.15 23.52
CA CYS A 390 -16.51 -8.49 24.75
C CYS A 390 -15.81 -7.13 24.86
N LEU A 391 -16.56 -6.06 25.11
CA LEU A 391 -16.04 -4.74 25.46
C LEU A 391 -15.97 -4.58 26.97
N ILE A 392 -14.87 -4.02 27.45
CA ILE A 392 -14.68 -3.57 28.83
C ILE A 392 -14.32 -2.10 28.76
N TYR A 393 -15.15 -1.24 29.29
CA TYR A 393 -14.90 0.19 29.37
C TYR A 393 -14.42 0.54 30.78
N THR A 394 -13.18 1.06 30.91
CA THR A 394 -12.59 1.21 32.24
C THR A 394 -11.95 2.59 32.47
N ALA A 395 -12.21 3.16 33.65
CA ALA A 395 -11.51 4.31 34.20
C ALA A 395 -10.51 3.91 35.32
N SER A 396 -10.19 2.61 35.43
CA SER A 396 -9.27 2.08 36.43
C SER A 396 -8.45 0.93 35.84
N ASP A 397 -7.29 0.63 36.38
CA ASP A 397 -6.51 -0.59 36.09
C ASP A 397 -6.97 -1.81 36.92
N HIS A 398 -7.96 -1.60 37.80
CA HIS A 398 -8.58 -2.66 38.59
C HIS A 398 -9.85 -3.14 37.87
N ILE A 399 -9.73 -4.29 37.19
CA ILE A 399 -10.81 -4.98 36.47
C ILE A 399 -11.04 -6.34 37.14
N GLU A 400 -12.26 -6.57 37.61
CA GLU A 400 -12.60 -7.76 38.38
C GLU A 400 -12.49 -9.02 37.53
N GLN A 401 -11.81 -10.06 38.04
CA GLN A 401 -11.68 -11.39 37.44
C GLN A 401 -11.18 -11.42 35.98
N ILE A 402 -10.57 -10.35 35.49
CA ILE A 402 -10.24 -10.20 34.05
C ILE A 402 -9.27 -11.28 33.55
N GLU A 403 -8.24 -11.63 34.34
CA GLU A 403 -7.27 -12.66 33.93
C GLU A 403 -7.92 -14.03 33.81
N THR A 404 -8.83 -14.38 34.77
CA THR A 404 -9.60 -15.63 34.76
C THR A 404 -10.49 -15.73 33.52
N LEU A 405 -11.17 -14.63 33.15
CA LEU A 405 -12.03 -14.57 31.97
C LEU A 405 -11.21 -14.74 30.66
N ILE A 406 -10.13 -13.99 30.51
CA ILE A 406 -9.26 -14.05 29.32
C ILE A 406 -8.69 -15.46 29.11
N GLN A 407 -8.14 -16.05 30.16
CA GLN A 407 -7.51 -17.39 30.09
C GLN A 407 -8.54 -18.50 29.83
N SER A 408 -9.73 -18.37 30.37
CA SER A 408 -10.80 -19.37 30.22
C SER A 408 -11.52 -19.29 28.86
N LEU A 409 -11.40 -18.16 28.13
CA LEU A 409 -12.16 -17.86 26.92
C LEU A 409 -11.24 -17.44 25.76
N PRO A 410 -10.30 -18.28 25.33
CA PRO A 410 -9.30 -17.90 24.31
C PRO A 410 -9.90 -17.62 22.91
N ALA A 411 -11.11 -18.09 22.64
CA ALA A 411 -11.84 -17.85 21.37
C ALA A 411 -12.65 -16.54 21.37
N ILE A 412 -12.77 -15.87 22.51
CA ILE A 412 -13.48 -14.60 22.65
C ILE A 412 -12.47 -13.47 22.69
N GLN A 413 -12.70 -12.42 21.91
CA GLN A 413 -11.89 -11.20 21.94
C GLN A 413 -12.33 -10.28 23.09
N PHE A 414 -11.37 -9.77 23.84
CA PHE A 414 -11.58 -8.77 24.88
C PHE A 414 -11.01 -7.43 24.43
N LYS A 415 -11.88 -6.48 24.17
CA LYS A 415 -11.51 -5.08 23.88
C LYS A 415 -11.59 -4.28 25.17
N ILE A 416 -10.46 -3.79 25.67
CA ILE A 416 -10.38 -2.98 26.88
C ILE A 416 -10.22 -1.52 26.48
N ALA A 417 -11.27 -0.75 26.67
CA ALA A 417 -11.33 0.67 26.40
C ALA A 417 -10.94 1.48 27.65
N ALA A 418 -9.67 1.93 27.73
CA ALA A 418 -9.11 2.58 28.91
C ALA A 418 -9.20 4.11 28.79
N ARG A 419 -9.97 4.74 29.68
CA ARG A 419 -10.01 6.21 29.87
C ARG A 419 -8.86 6.75 30.73
N VAL A 420 -8.04 5.87 31.27
CA VAL A 420 -6.86 6.18 32.08
C VAL A 420 -5.59 5.86 31.30
N MET A 421 -4.46 6.35 31.79
CA MET A 421 -3.17 5.89 31.28
C MET A 421 -3.06 4.36 31.49
N VAL A 422 -2.65 3.66 30.45
CA VAL A 422 -2.43 2.22 30.53
C VAL A 422 -1.24 1.96 31.44
N SER A 423 -1.52 1.41 32.62
CA SER A 423 -0.50 0.97 33.57
C SER A 423 0.20 -0.31 33.10
N ASP A 424 1.35 -0.64 33.68
CA ASP A 424 2.04 -1.89 33.40
C ASP A 424 1.15 -3.11 33.66
N LYS A 425 0.26 -3.01 34.65
CA LYS A 425 -0.71 -4.07 34.99
C LYS A 425 -1.70 -4.32 33.84
N LEU A 426 -2.28 -3.24 33.27
CA LEU A 426 -3.14 -3.39 32.08
C LEU A 426 -2.35 -3.85 30.85
N ALA A 427 -1.17 -3.27 30.64
CA ALA A 427 -0.32 -3.61 29.49
C ALA A 427 0.05 -5.10 29.49
N GLN A 428 0.28 -5.73 30.65
CA GLN A 428 0.58 -7.16 30.77
C GLN A 428 -0.55 -8.06 30.23
N LEU A 429 -1.80 -7.59 30.22
CA LEU A 429 -2.91 -8.38 29.65
C LEU A 429 -2.75 -8.60 28.14
N THR A 430 -2.00 -7.76 27.44
CA THR A 430 -1.75 -7.88 25.98
C THR A 430 -0.82 -9.06 25.62
N VAL A 431 -0.22 -9.72 26.58
CA VAL A 431 0.47 -11.02 26.40
C VAL A 431 -0.51 -12.08 25.85
N HIS A 432 -1.80 -11.94 26.13
CA HIS A 432 -2.84 -12.83 25.64
C HIS A 432 -3.30 -12.40 24.24
N PRO A 433 -3.26 -13.28 23.22
CA PRO A 433 -3.58 -12.93 21.84
C PRO A 433 -5.03 -12.49 21.60
N ASN A 434 -5.92 -12.79 22.57
CA ASN A 434 -7.33 -12.43 22.56
C ASN A 434 -7.64 -11.12 23.32
N VAL A 435 -6.63 -10.28 23.59
CA VAL A 435 -6.80 -9.00 24.27
C VAL A 435 -6.28 -7.86 23.42
N THR A 436 -7.10 -6.81 23.30
CA THR A 436 -6.70 -5.53 22.69
C THR A 436 -7.04 -4.39 23.64
N ILE A 437 -6.08 -3.50 23.91
CA ILE A 437 -6.29 -2.33 24.75
C ILE A 437 -6.34 -1.07 23.90
N PHE A 438 -7.38 -0.27 24.11
CA PHE A 438 -7.58 1.04 23.54
C PHE A 438 -7.33 2.09 24.61
N ASN A 439 -6.37 2.95 24.40
CA ASN A 439 -6.01 4.02 25.36
C ASN A 439 -6.43 5.40 24.85
N GLY A 440 -6.57 6.36 25.78
CA GLY A 440 -6.87 7.75 25.45
C GLY A 440 -8.22 7.97 24.76
N ILE A 441 -9.20 7.12 25.02
CA ILE A 441 -10.50 7.11 24.34
C ILE A 441 -11.35 8.37 24.61
N HIS A 442 -11.17 9.01 25.75
CA HIS A 442 -11.93 10.21 26.14
C HIS A 442 -11.82 11.40 25.17
N TYR A 443 -10.95 11.32 24.16
CA TYR A 443 -10.82 12.30 23.09
C TYR A 443 -11.46 11.89 21.76
N LEU A 444 -12.08 10.69 21.67
CA LEU A 444 -12.51 10.11 20.40
C LEU A 444 -13.92 9.53 20.50
N VAL A 445 -14.91 10.36 20.28
CA VAL A 445 -16.33 9.95 20.24
C VAL A 445 -16.58 8.80 19.24
N ASP A 446 -15.84 8.76 18.12
CA ASP A 446 -16.00 7.74 17.09
C ASP A 446 -15.48 6.37 17.50
N VAL A 447 -14.38 6.31 18.24
CA VAL A 447 -13.83 5.04 18.73
C VAL A 447 -14.82 4.40 19.70
N ASP A 448 -15.48 5.19 20.53
CA ASP A 448 -16.50 4.71 21.44
C ASP A 448 -17.67 4.09 20.68
N HIS A 449 -18.14 4.76 19.62
CA HIS A 449 -19.24 4.27 18.79
C HIS A 449 -18.86 2.98 18.05
N GLU A 450 -17.70 2.94 17.41
CA GLU A 450 -17.19 1.77 16.71
C GLU A 450 -16.99 0.57 17.66
N LEU A 451 -16.48 0.81 18.88
CA LEU A 451 -16.31 -0.23 19.89
C LEU A 451 -17.64 -0.82 20.34
N VAL A 452 -18.66 0.03 20.53
CA VAL A 452 -20.01 -0.41 20.88
C VAL A 452 -20.64 -1.20 19.73
N GLU A 453 -20.55 -0.72 18.50
CA GLU A 453 -21.12 -1.41 17.33
C GLU A 453 -20.50 -2.78 17.09
N THR A 454 -19.17 -2.87 17.17
CA THR A 454 -18.41 -4.09 16.84
C THR A 454 -18.29 -5.08 17.99
N SER A 455 -18.82 -4.77 19.18
CA SER A 455 -18.81 -5.67 20.34
C SER A 455 -20.20 -6.27 20.59
N GLN A 456 -20.26 -7.54 20.94
CA GLN A 456 -21.50 -8.26 21.19
C GLN A 456 -21.96 -8.18 22.66
N VAL A 457 -21.04 -8.02 23.60
CA VAL A 457 -21.31 -7.97 25.04
C VAL A 457 -20.51 -6.86 25.69
N LEU A 458 -21.09 -6.16 26.63
CA LEU A 458 -20.36 -5.28 27.55
C LEU A 458 -20.13 -6.02 28.88
N LEU A 459 -18.87 -6.04 29.31
CA LEU A 459 -18.48 -6.50 30.66
C LEU A 459 -18.26 -5.27 31.56
N ASP A 460 -19.25 -4.95 32.36
CA ASP A 460 -19.16 -3.85 33.34
C ASP A 460 -18.53 -4.35 34.66
N ILE A 461 -17.24 -4.67 34.55
CA ILE A 461 -16.44 -5.33 35.59
C ILE A 461 -15.29 -4.47 36.15
N ASN A 462 -15.25 -3.19 35.81
CA ASN A 462 -14.23 -2.27 36.32
C ASN A 462 -14.64 -1.63 37.66
N HIS A 463 -13.65 -1.29 38.49
CA HIS A 463 -13.85 -0.61 39.77
C HIS A 463 -13.74 0.93 39.68
N GLY A 464 -13.47 1.48 38.50
CA GLY A 464 -13.40 2.92 38.28
C GLY A 464 -14.74 3.60 38.07
N GLU A 465 -14.69 4.88 37.73
CA GLU A 465 -15.87 5.65 37.35
C GLU A 465 -16.61 5.01 36.19
N LYS A 466 -17.93 4.96 36.28
CA LYS A 466 -18.80 4.36 35.27
C LYS A 466 -19.17 5.36 34.19
N THR A 467 -19.30 4.88 32.97
CA THR A 467 -19.73 5.68 31.83
C THR A 467 -21.15 5.30 31.44
N GLU A 468 -22.12 6.04 31.96
CA GLU A 468 -23.56 5.79 31.70
C GLU A 468 -23.90 5.77 30.21
N GLU A 469 -23.23 6.60 29.40
CA GLU A 469 -23.47 6.70 27.97
C GLU A 469 -23.20 5.37 27.27
N ILE A 470 -22.11 4.69 27.56
CA ILE A 470 -21.76 3.37 26.97
C ILE A 470 -22.77 2.31 27.42
N LEU A 471 -23.14 2.29 28.69
CA LEU A 471 -24.16 1.37 29.23
C LEU A 471 -25.49 1.57 28.51
N ASN A 472 -25.92 2.83 28.37
CA ASN A 472 -27.16 3.19 27.68
C ASN A 472 -27.13 2.82 26.17
N GLN A 473 -26.00 2.97 25.50
CA GLN A 473 -25.84 2.55 24.10
C GLN A 473 -26.00 1.03 23.97
N PHE A 474 -25.33 0.22 24.81
CA PHE A 474 -25.49 -1.25 24.79
C PHE A 474 -26.94 -1.66 25.04
N ALA A 475 -27.59 -1.02 26.02
CA ALA A 475 -29.00 -1.28 26.31
C ALA A 475 -29.94 -0.92 25.13
N ARG A 476 -29.70 0.22 24.45
CA ARG A 476 -30.48 0.64 23.27
C ARG A 476 -30.33 -0.34 22.11
N PHE A 477 -29.15 -0.91 21.92
CA PHE A 477 -28.90 -1.95 20.89
C PHE A 477 -29.36 -3.35 21.32
N GLY A 478 -29.95 -3.50 22.52
CA GLY A 478 -30.39 -4.79 23.04
C GLY A 478 -29.25 -5.78 23.28
N LYS A 479 -28.02 -5.29 23.46
CA LYS A 479 -26.84 -6.12 23.69
C LYS A 479 -26.69 -6.45 25.18
N PRO A 480 -26.25 -7.67 25.53
CA PRO A 480 -26.07 -8.08 26.93
C PRO A 480 -25.04 -7.23 27.67
N ILE A 481 -25.33 -6.94 28.94
CA ILE A 481 -24.40 -6.30 29.88
C ILE A 481 -24.24 -7.23 31.06
N LEU A 482 -23.02 -7.71 31.31
CA LEU A 482 -22.69 -8.61 32.42
C LEU A 482 -21.81 -7.89 33.44
N SER A 483 -22.07 -8.07 34.71
CA SER A 483 -21.31 -7.45 35.81
C SER A 483 -21.17 -8.36 37.02
N PHE A 484 -20.21 -8.04 37.88
CA PHE A 484 -20.17 -8.63 39.23
C PHE A 484 -20.89 -7.71 40.22
N GLU A 485 -21.34 -8.28 41.36
CA GLU A 485 -22.08 -7.55 42.41
C GLU A 485 -21.32 -6.33 42.93
N ASN A 486 -19.97 -6.42 42.98
CA ASN A 486 -19.08 -5.35 43.46
C ASN A 486 -18.71 -4.34 42.40
N THR A 487 -19.10 -4.54 41.12
CA THR A 487 -18.78 -3.64 40.00
C THR A 487 -19.99 -3.13 39.26
N LYS A 488 -21.18 -3.61 39.54
CA LYS A 488 -22.43 -3.27 38.82
C LYS A 488 -22.74 -1.77 38.86
N SER A 489 -23.28 -1.25 37.76
CA SER A 489 -23.89 0.07 37.69
C SER A 489 -25.38 0.01 38.01
N TYR A 490 -25.95 1.05 38.62
CA TYR A 490 -27.26 0.99 39.30
C TYR A 490 -28.51 1.04 38.39
N GLU A 491 -28.44 1.47 37.17
CA GLU A 491 -29.63 1.92 36.43
C GLU A 491 -29.96 1.16 35.14
N VAL A 492 -29.13 0.21 34.71
CA VAL A 492 -29.32 -0.51 33.45
C VAL A 492 -29.54 -1.99 33.72
N GLY A 493 -30.43 -2.63 32.97
CA GLY A 493 -30.69 -4.07 33.05
C GLY A 493 -29.44 -4.89 32.80
N GLN A 494 -28.74 -5.25 33.87
CA GLN A 494 -27.52 -6.05 33.84
C GLN A 494 -27.77 -7.43 34.36
N GLU A 495 -27.11 -8.43 33.80
CA GLU A 495 -27.01 -9.77 34.39
C GLU A 495 -25.86 -9.78 35.38
N VAL A 496 -26.16 -9.97 36.68
CA VAL A 496 -25.22 -9.75 37.78
C VAL A 496 -24.83 -11.08 38.40
N TYR A 497 -23.53 -11.27 38.62
CA TYR A 497 -22.95 -12.47 39.21
C TYR A 497 -22.26 -12.13 40.53
N ALA A 498 -22.27 -13.07 41.51
CA ALA A 498 -21.41 -12.95 42.67
C ALA A 498 -19.93 -13.08 42.25
N VAL A 499 -19.02 -12.44 42.97
CA VAL A 499 -17.59 -12.40 42.59
C VAL A 499 -16.96 -13.81 42.55
N ASP A 500 -17.42 -14.70 43.39
CA ASP A 500 -17.00 -16.11 43.45
C ASP A 500 -17.67 -17.00 42.38
N GLN A 501 -18.65 -16.46 41.64
CA GLN A 501 -19.37 -17.14 40.54
C GLN A 501 -18.82 -16.80 39.15
N VAL A 502 -17.54 -16.51 39.03
CA VAL A 502 -16.90 -16.22 37.71
C VAL A 502 -17.14 -17.35 36.71
N GLN A 503 -17.23 -18.60 37.17
CA GLN A 503 -17.49 -19.75 36.30
C GLN A 503 -18.86 -19.65 35.60
N SER A 504 -19.88 -19.17 36.30
CA SER A 504 -21.22 -18.97 35.73
C SER A 504 -21.20 -17.89 34.61
N MET A 505 -20.45 -16.81 34.82
CA MET A 505 -20.25 -15.78 33.76
C MET A 505 -19.49 -16.36 32.55
N ILE A 506 -18.48 -17.19 32.78
CA ILE A 506 -17.74 -17.89 31.70
C ILE A 506 -18.68 -18.80 30.90
N GLU A 507 -19.52 -19.57 31.55
CA GLU A 507 -20.50 -20.45 30.90
C GLU A 507 -21.50 -19.65 30.08
N LYS A 508 -21.99 -18.52 30.59
CA LYS A 508 -22.87 -17.61 29.88
C LYS A 508 -22.20 -17.04 28.63
N LEU A 509 -20.97 -16.55 28.73
CA LEU A 509 -20.21 -16.04 27.59
C LEU A 509 -19.98 -17.12 26.52
N ARG A 510 -19.71 -18.36 26.92
CA ARG A 510 -19.62 -19.49 25.97
C ARG A 510 -20.95 -19.82 25.31
N GLU A 511 -22.07 -19.68 26.01
CA GLU A 511 -23.40 -19.91 25.47
C GLU A 511 -23.73 -18.88 24.37
N ILE A 512 -23.56 -17.59 24.65
CA ILE A 512 -23.92 -16.51 23.74
C ILE A 512 -22.92 -16.29 22.59
N SER A 513 -21.72 -16.91 22.67
CA SER A 513 -20.70 -16.86 21.62
C SER A 513 -20.82 -17.94 20.54
N LYS A 514 -21.73 -18.91 20.72
CA LYS A 514 -22.04 -19.99 19.76
C LYS A 514 -22.96 -19.50 18.67
#